data_ad04ab2f0eae7434bb4c2d94ebc619e6
#
_entry.id   ad04ab2f0eae7434bb4c2d94ebc619e6
#
_cell.length_a   1.000
_cell.length_b   1.000
_cell.length_c   1.000
_cell.angle_alpha   90.00
_cell.angle_beta   90.00
_cell.angle_gamma   90.00
#
_symmetry.space_group_name_H-M   'P 1'
#
loop_
_entity.id
_entity.type
_entity.pdbx_description
1 polymer ?
#
loop_
_entity_poly.entity_id
_entity_poly.type
_entity_poly.pdbx_seq_one_letter_code
_entity_poly.pdbx_strand_id
1 'polypeptide(L)'
;MHKVVTEWKGNMAFESNLPDGIIKIDVPESQGGNGSGMRPKALMLSSLAGCSGLDVASLMKKMRLKVDDFRIETEGLLTDDDAAVYHSVTIRYVFSGKELEKEKLEKAVNLSVEKYCGVMKMFEKFAEVKIETAFHKI
;
A
#
# COMPACT_ATOMS: atom_id res chain seq x y z
N MET A 1 -4.00 20.68 3.30
CA MET A 1 -4.02 20.00 4.61
C MET A 1 -5.07 18.89 4.61
N HIS A 2 -4.72 17.73 5.12
CA HIS A 2 -5.69 16.66 5.35
C HIS A 2 -6.10 16.67 6.83
N LYS A 3 -7.39 16.47 7.07
CA LYS A 3 -7.91 16.30 8.43
C LYS A 3 -8.64 14.99 8.52
N VAL A 4 -8.29 14.17 9.51
CA VAL A 4 -8.93 12.88 9.78
C VAL A 4 -9.49 12.92 11.18
N VAL A 5 -10.75 12.52 11.35
CA VAL A 5 -11.39 12.42 12.67
C VAL A 5 -11.68 10.95 12.93
N THR A 6 -11.09 10.41 13.99
CA THR A 6 -11.25 9.01 14.36
C THR A 6 -12.06 8.94 15.65
N GLU A 7 -13.21 8.26 15.58
CA GLU A 7 -14.18 8.17 16.66
C GLU A 7 -14.28 6.76 17.20
N TRP A 8 -14.30 6.63 18.52
CA TRP A 8 -14.54 5.36 19.17
C TRP A 8 -16.02 4.96 19.04
N LYS A 9 -16.25 3.72 18.63
CA LYS A 9 -17.60 3.18 18.43
C LYS A 9 -17.97 2.06 19.43
N GLY A 10 -17.23 1.98 20.51
CA GLY A 10 -17.43 0.97 21.54
C GLY A 10 -16.46 -0.20 21.40
N ASN A 11 -16.21 -0.90 22.50
CA ASN A 11 -15.23 -1.97 22.59
C ASN A 11 -13.88 -1.55 21.96
N MET A 12 -13.41 -2.25 20.94
CA MET A 12 -12.14 -1.95 20.25
C MET A 12 -12.37 -1.28 18.89
N ALA A 13 -13.62 -0.94 18.55
CA ALA A 13 -13.99 -0.43 17.24
C ALA A 13 -13.85 1.10 17.14
N PHE A 14 -13.30 1.54 16.01
CA PHE A 14 -13.20 2.96 15.65
C PHE A 14 -13.64 3.16 14.21
N GLU A 15 -14.08 4.37 13.90
CA GLU A 15 -14.31 4.81 12.53
C GLU A 15 -13.49 6.06 12.27
N SER A 16 -12.68 6.01 11.21
CA SER A 16 -11.89 7.15 10.76
C SER A 16 -12.60 7.80 9.58
N ASN A 17 -12.93 9.07 9.73
CA ASN A 17 -13.52 9.89 8.69
C ASN A 17 -12.40 10.64 7.96
N LEU A 18 -12.09 10.17 6.75
CA LEU A 18 -11.14 10.78 5.87
C LEU A 18 -11.85 11.77 4.94
N PRO A 19 -11.12 12.63 4.21
CA PRO A 19 -11.78 13.56 3.28
C PRO A 19 -12.71 12.89 2.26
N ASP A 20 -12.35 11.67 1.83
CA ASP A 20 -13.06 10.98 0.74
C ASP A 20 -13.89 9.77 1.19
N GLY A 21 -13.95 9.47 2.48
CA GLY A 21 -14.70 8.32 2.95
C GLY A 21 -14.38 7.90 4.37
N ILE A 22 -14.92 6.75 4.76
CA ILE A 22 -14.78 6.21 6.11
C ILE A 22 -14.02 4.89 6.08
N ILE A 23 -13.09 4.73 7.01
CA ILE A 23 -12.40 3.47 7.25
C ILE A 23 -12.79 2.97 8.64
N LYS A 24 -13.24 1.72 8.72
CA LYS A 24 -13.52 1.04 9.99
C LYS A 24 -12.27 0.34 10.49
N ILE A 25 -11.95 0.54 11.76
CA ILE A 25 -10.80 -0.04 12.44
C ILE A 25 -11.29 -0.92 13.57
N ASP A 26 -10.75 -2.12 13.66
CA ASP A 26 -11.04 -3.06 14.75
C ASP A 26 -9.91 -4.10 14.81
N VAL A 27 -9.99 -4.97 15.78
CA VAL A 27 -9.13 -6.14 15.92
C VAL A 27 -9.98 -7.41 15.96
N PRO A 28 -9.41 -8.59 15.68
CA PRO A 28 -10.17 -9.84 15.74
C PRO A 28 -10.58 -10.19 17.17
N GLU A 29 -11.53 -11.12 17.29
CA GLU A 29 -12.03 -11.59 18.59
C GLU A 29 -10.91 -12.11 19.48
N SER A 30 -9.89 -12.74 18.91
CA SER A 30 -8.72 -13.22 19.65
C SER A 30 -7.94 -12.09 20.35
N GLN A 31 -8.16 -10.85 19.96
CA GLN A 31 -7.53 -9.67 20.56
C GLN A 31 -8.55 -8.76 21.26
N GLY A 32 -9.74 -9.27 21.53
CA GLY A 32 -10.79 -8.54 22.25
C GLY A 32 -11.71 -7.70 21.40
N GLY A 33 -11.58 -7.75 20.09
CA GLY A 33 -12.46 -7.03 19.17
C GLY A 33 -13.58 -7.88 18.62
N ASN A 34 -14.26 -7.38 17.61
CA ASN A 34 -15.36 -8.07 16.91
C ASN A 34 -15.01 -8.36 15.44
N GLY A 35 -13.81 -8.07 15.01
CA GLY A 35 -13.39 -8.26 13.63
C GLY A 35 -14.16 -7.40 12.63
N SER A 36 -14.67 -6.25 13.05
CA SER A 36 -15.55 -5.40 12.23
C SER A 36 -14.81 -4.37 11.39
N GLY A 37 -13.50 -4.38 11.41
CA GLY A 37 -12.70 -3.41 10.67
C GLY A 37 -11.29 -3.89 10.38
N MET A 38 -10.47 -2.95 9.91
CA MET A 38 -9.10 -3.19 9.48
C MET A 38 -8.13 -2.91 10.63
N ARG A 39 -7.01 -3.62 10.64
CA ARG A 39 -5.94 -3.36 11.61
C ARG A 39 -5.10 -2.16 11.16
N PRO A 40 -4.75 -1.25 12.08
CA PRO A 40 -4.06 0.01 11.72
C PRO A 40 -2.74 -0.18 10.99
N LYS A 41 -1.89 -1.10 11.43
CA LYS A 41 -0.58 -1.30 10.78
C LYS A 41 -0.71 -1.80 9.35
N ALA A 42 -1.65 -2.73 9.08
CA ALA A 42 -1.90 -3.21 7.74
C ALA A 42 -2.42 -2.10 6.82
N LEU A 43 -3.16 -1.13 7.37
CA LEU A 43 -3.60 0.05 6.62
C LEU A 43 -2.43 0.89 6.13
N MET A 44 -1.32 0.93 6.85
CA MET A 44 -0.12 1.63 6.40
C MET A 44 0.46 0.98 5.14
N LEU A 45 0.48 -0.35 5.08
CA LEU A 45 0.93 -1.07 3.89
C LEU A 45 0.00 -0.81 2.71
N SER A 46 -1.30 -0.77 2.96
CA SER A 46 -2.30 -0.43 1.94
C SER A 46 -2.09 0.99 1.41
N SER A 47 -1.77 1.93 2.29
CA SER A 47 -1.48 3.33 1.91
C SER A 47 -0.24 3.41 1.02
N LEU A 48 0.80 2.67 1.34
CA LEU A 48 2.02 2.60 0.53
C LEU A 48 1.71 2.06 -0.87
N ALA A 49 1.02 0.92 -0.93
CA ALA A 49 0.65 0.29 -2.21
C ALA A 49 -0.26 1.20 -3.04
N GLY A 50 -1.26 1.82 -2.42
CA GLY A 50 -2.20 2.70 -3.10
C GLY A 50 -1.53 3.96 -3.65
N CYS A 51 -0.68 4.58 -2.87
CA CYS A 51 0.05 5.80 -3.29
C CYS A 51 0.94 5.50 -4.50
N SER A 52 1.76 4.47 -4.41
CA SER A 52 2.63 4.07 -5.53
C SER A 52 1.81 3.55 -6.72
N GLY A 53 0.76 2.79 -6.44
CA GLY A 53 -0.13 2.24 -7.47
C GLY A 53 -0.79 3.32 -8.32
N LEU A 54 -1.23 4.40 -7.71
CA LEU A 54 -1.81 5.54 -8.43
C LEU A 54 -0.79 6.17 -9.38
N ASP A 55 0.46 6.32 -8.94
CA ASP A 55 1.53 6.83 -9.79
C ASP A 55 1.76 5.92 -11.00
N VAL A 56 1.89 4.62 -10.76
CA VAL A 56 2.13 3.63 -11.81
C VAL A 56 0.96 3.59 -12.79
N ALA A 57 -0.27 3.60 -12.29
CA ALA A 57 -1.47 3.62 -13.13
C ALA A 57 -1.51 4.87 -14.01
N SER A 58 -1.19 6.03 -13.44
CA SER A 58 -1.12 7.29 -14.18
C SER A 58 -0.06 7.23 -15.28
N LEU A 59 1.11 6.69 -14.96
CA LEU A 59 2.20 6.55 -15.92
C LEU A 59 1.89 5.52 -17.03
N MET A 60 1.26 4.41 -16.69
CA MET A 60 0.78 3.44 -17.68
C MET A 60 -0.16 4.10 -18.70
N LYS A 61 -1.06 4.94 -18.21
CA LYS A 61 -2.00 5.68 -19.08
C LYS A 61 -1.23 6.66 -19.97
N LYS A 62 -0.34 7.46 -19.39
CA LYS A 62 0.48 8.44 -20.13
C LYS A 62 1.34 7.80 -21.20
N MET A 63 1.95 6.68 -20.88
CA MET A 63 2.86 5.96 -21.77
C MET A 63 2.11 5.01 -22.71
N ARG A 64 0.78 4.94 -22.60
CA ARG A 64 -0.09 4.07 -23.41
C ARG A 64 0.32 2.61 -23.36
N LEU A 65 0.64 2.13 -22.16
CA LEU A 65 1.02 0.74 -21.94
C LEU A 65 -0.21 -0.16 -21.86
N LYS A 66 -0.13 -1.31 -22.50
CA LYS A 66 -1.21 -2.31 -22.50
C LYS A 66 -0.99 -3.30 -21.36
N VAL A 67 -1.81 -3.20 -20.33
CA VAL A 67 -1.77 -4.08 -19.17
C VAL A 67 -3.19 -4.55 -18.90
N ASP A 68 -3.40 -5.86 -18.84
CA ASP A 68 -4.74 -6.41 -18.60
C ASP A 68 -5.06 -6.46 -17.12
N ASP A 69 -4.07 -6.75 -16.28
CA ASP A 69 -4.22 -6.75 -14.84
C ASP A 69 -2.96 -6.24 -14.16
N PHE A 70 -3.15 -5.53 -13.06
CA PHE A 70 -2.08 -4.97 -12.25
C PHE A 70 -2.45 -5.08 -10.78
N ARG A 71 -1.58 -5.70 -9.99
CA ARG A 71 -1.76 -5.72 -8.54
C ARG A 71 -0.44 -5.44 -7.85
N ILE A 72 -0.54 -5.03 -6.61
CA ILE A 72 0.62 -4.78 -5.76
C ILE A 72 0.48 -5.63 -4.50
N GLU A 73 1.50 -6.42 -4.23
CA GLU A 73 1.61 -7.22 -3.02
C GLU A 73 2.61 -6.55 -2.09
N THR A 74 2.19 -6.29 -0.87
CA THR A 74 3.03 -5.57 0.10
C THR A 74 3.12 -6.39 1.38
N GLU A 75 4.35 -6.70 1.79
CA GLU A 75 4.64 -7.45 3.00
C GLU A 75 5.51 -6.63 3.93
N GLY A 76 5.19 -6.60 5.21
CA GLY A 76 5.97 -5.89 6.21
C GLY A 76 6.34 -6.79 7.37
N LEU A 77 7.60 -6.71 7.80
CA LEU A 77 8.10 -7.41 8.98
C LEU A 77 8.16 -6.43 10.15
N LEU A 78 7.52 -6.81 11.25
CA LEU A 78 7.48 -6.00 12.47
C LEU A 78 8.65 -6.37 13.39
N THR A 79 9.11 -5.39 14.16
CA THR A 79 10.04 -5.62 15.25
C THR A 79 9.35 -6.40 16.39
N ASP A 80 10.15 -6.98 17.29
CA ASP A 80 9.66 -7.75 18.44
C ASP A 80 9.66 -6.88 19.71
N ASP A 81 9.13 -5.68 19.59
CA ASP A 81 9.03 -4.70 20.68
C ASP A 81 7.56 -4.51 21.09
N ASP A 82 7.32 -3.89 22.26
CA ASP A 82 5.95 -3.55 22.67
C ASP A 82 5.31 -2.59 21.66
N ALA A 83 6.04 -1.55 21.26
CA ALA A 83 5.65 -0.68 20.17
C ALA A 83 6.27 -1.21 18.87
N ALA A 84 5.76 -2.33 18.37
CA ALA A 84 6.28 -2.97 17.18
C ALA A 84 6.12 -2.07 15.94
N VAL A 85 7.20 -1.93 15.18
CA VAL A 85 7.24 -1.10 13.97
C VAL A 85 7.72 -1.93 12.78
N TYR A 86 7.34 -1.52 11.57
CA TYR A 86 7.90 -2.15 10.37
C TYR A 86 9.38 -1.76 10.23
N HIS A 87 10.24 -2.77 10.10
CA HIS A 87 11.67 -2.55 9.84
C HIS A 87 12.09 -2.98 8.45
N SER A 88 11.29 -3.84 7.80
CA SER A 88 11.53 -4.29 6.43
C SER A 88 10.20 -4.45 5.73
N VAL A 89 10.08 -3.86 4.55
CA VAL A 89 8.88 -3.91 3.72
C VAL A 89 9.28 -4.34 2.32
N THR A 90 8.57 -5.31 1.77
CA THR A 90 8.72 -5.72 0.37
C THR A 90 7.46 -5.33 -0.37
N ILE A 91 7.62 -4.60 -1.46
CA ILE A 91 6.53 -4.23 -2.34
C ILE A 91 6.78 -4.82 -3.72
N ARG A 92 5.85 -5.64 -4.18
CA ARG A 92 5.94 -6.32 -5.47
C ARG A 92 4.84 -5.84 -6.40
N TYR A 93 5.24 -5.35 -7.57
CA TYR A 93 4.35 -4.89 -8.62
C TYR A 93 4.18 -6.01 -9.64
N VAL A 94 2.97 -6.52 -9.78
CA VAL A 94 2.67 -7.67 -10.64
C VAL A 94 1.80 -7.23 -11.81
N PHE A 95 2.34 -7.36 -13.01
CA PHE A 95 1.66 -6.98 -14.25
C PHE A 95 1.32 -8.23 -15.05
N SER A 96 0.11 -8.28 -15.56
CA SER A 96 -0.34 -9.38 -16.44
C SER A 96 -0.86 -8.81 -17.75
N GLY A 97 -0.54 -9.46 -18.85
CA GLY A 97 -0.99 -9.01 -20.16
C GLY A 97 -0.33 -9.79 -21.30
N LYS A 98 -0.82 -9.57 -22.52
CA LYS A 98 -0.32 -10.24 -23.71
C LYS A 98 0.90 -9.53 -24.30
N GLU A 99 0.95 -8.23 -24.22
CA GLU A 99 1.97 -7.37 -24.84
C GLU A 99 2.63 -6.46 -23.80
N LEU A 100 3.22 -7.04 -22.77
CA LEU A 100 3.84 -6.26 -21.70
C LEU A 100 5.17 -5.66 -22.15
N GLU A 101 5.29 -4.35 -22.03
CA GLU A 101 6.54 -3.62 -22.27
C GLU A 101 7.30 -3.50 -20.97
N LYS A 102 8.04 -4.53 -20.62
CA LYS A 102 8.71 -4.69 -19.31
C LYS A 102 9.57 -3.51 -18.91
N GLU A 103 10.42 -3.03 -19.81
CA GLU A 103 11.32 -1.91 -19.51
C GLU A 103 10.57 -0.63 -19.18
N LYS A 104 9.48 -0.36 -19.89
CA LYS A 104 8.64 0.81 -19.64
C LYS A 104 7.86 0.68 -18.34
N LEU A 105 7.38 -0.51 -18.03
CA LEU A 105 6.70 -0.78 -16.75
C LEU A 105 7.66 -0.63 -15.57
N GLU A 106 8.87 -1.15 -15.70
CA GLU A 106 9.91 -0.96 -14.68
C GLU A 106 10.27 0.51 -14.51
N LYS A 107 10.31 1.26 -15.60
CA LYS A 107 10.54 2.71 -15.55
C LYS A 107 9.41 3.42 -14.79
N ALA A 108 8.17 3.04 -15.04
CA ALA A 108 7.01 3.59 -14.32
C ALA A 108 7.11 3.33 -12.81
N VAL A 109 7.46 2.09 -12.42
CA VAL A 109 7.67 1.72 -11.03
C VAL A 109 8.79 2.55 -10.41
N ASN A 110 9.93 2.64 -11.08
CA ASN A 110 11.09 3.39 -10.58
C ASN A 110 10.80 4.88 -10.42
N LEU A 111 10.03 5.47 -11.31
CA LEU A 111 9.61 6.87 -11.19
C LEU A 111 8.72 7.09 -9.97
N SER A 112 7.81 6.18 -9.68
CA SER A 112 7.00 6.24 -8.47
C SER A 112 7.88 6.16 -7.22
N VAL A 113 8.72 5.15 -7.16
CA VAL A 113 9.57 4.87 -5.99
C VAL A 113 10.55 6.01 -5.71
N GLU A 114 11.22 6.50 -6.74
CA GLU A 114 12.30 7.48 -6.57
C GLU A 114 11.83 8.92 -6.55
N LYS A 115 10.72 9.23 -7.21
CA LYS A 115 10.33 10.63 -7.43
C LYS A 115 8.95 11.01 -6.91
N TYR A 116 7.94 10.20 -7.13
CA TYR A 116 6.56 10.66 -6.95
C TYR A 116 5.85 10.19 -5.68
N CYS A 117 6.14 8.99 -5.18
CA CYS A 117 5.41 8.44 -4.04
C CYS A 117 5.88 9.01 -2.70
N GLY A 118 5.10 9.94 -2.13
CA GLY A 118 5.41 10.54 -0.84
C GLY A 118 5.36 9.54 0.30
N VAL A 119 4.42 8.58 0.26
CA VAL A 119 4.32 7.53 1.29
C VAL A 119 5.55 6.64 1.26
N MET A 120 6.08 6.34 0.06
CA MET A 120 7.35 5.61 -0.08
C MET A 120 8.49 6.34 0.63
N LYS A 121 8.58 7.66 0.45
CA LYS A 121 9.58 8.49 1.12
C LYS A 121 9.47 8.42 2.64
N MET A 122 8.23 8.39 3.17
CA MET A 122 8.01 8.23 4.59
C MET A 122 8.48 6.86 5.07
N PHE A 123 8.11 5.79 4.37
CA PHE A 123 8.53 4.43 4.72
C PHE A 123 10.05 4.26 4.72
N GLU A 124 10.74 4.85 3.76
CA GLU A 124 12.20 4.81 3.69
C GLU A 124 12.88 5.42 4.91
N LYS A 125 12.18 6.27 5.67
CA LYS A 125 12.69 6.88 6.89
C LYS A 125 12.79 5.90 8.07
N PHE A 126 12.00 4.84 8.08
CA PHE A 126 11.94 3.91 9.21
C PHE A 126 12.09 2.43 8.83
N ALA A 127 12.07 2.10 7.55
CA ALA A 127 12.15 0.72 7.09
C ALA A 127 13.05 0.58 5.87
N GLU A 128 13.65 -0.59 5.72
CA GLU A 128 14.27 -1.00 4.48
C GLU A 128 13.15 -1.43 3.53
N VAL A 129 13.03 -0.78 2.38
CA VAL A 129 12.00 -1.09 1.39
C VAL A 129 12.63 -1.80 0.20
N LYS A 130 12.15 -3.01 -0.06
CA LYS A 130 12.59 -3.83 -1.20
C LYS A 130 11.54 -3.74 -2.30
N ILE A 131 11.99 -3.48 -3.51
CA ILE A 131 11.14 -3.33 -4.70
C ILE A 131 11.31 -4.53 -5.60
N GLU A 132 10.19 -5.17 -5.95
CA GLU A 132 10.18 -6.29 -6.89
C GLU A 132 9.14 -6.05 -7.98
N THR A 133 9.39 -6.57 -9.17
CA THR A 133 8.44 -6.56 -10.28
C THR A 133 8.28 -7.97 -10.82
N ALA A 134 7.07 -8.31 -11.25
CA ALA A 134 6.77 -9.59 -11.85
C ALA A 134 5.88 -9.38 -13.08
N PHE A 135 6.12 -10.16 -14.11
CA PHE A 135 5.40 -10.05 -15.38
C PHE A 135 4.83 -11.41 -15.77
N HIS A 136 3.53 -11.47 -16.00
CA HIS A 136 2.84 -12.69 -16.41
C HIS A 136 2.20 -12.49 -17.78
N LYS A 137 2.70 -13.21 -18.76
CA LYS A 137 2.09 -13.24 -20.09
C LYS A 137 0.87 -14.16 -20.07
N ILE A 138 -0.23 -13.67 -20.57
CA ILE A 138 -1.50 -14.40 -20.64
C ILE A 138 -1.94 -14.65 -22.08
#